data_b684cb5a775b09420ec1305b4d031886
#
_entry.id   b684cb5a775b09420ec1305b4d031886
#
_cell.length_a   1.000
_cell.length_b   1.000
_cell.length_c   1.000
_cell.angle_alpha   90.00
_cell.angle_beta   90.00
_cell.angle_gamma   90.00
#
_symmetry.space_group_name_H-M   'P 1'
#
loop_
_entity.id
_entity.type
_entity.pdbx_description
1 polymer ?
#
loop_
_entity_poly.entity_id
_entity_poly.type
_entity_poly.pdbx_seq_one_letter_code
_entity_poly.pdbx_strand_id
1 'polypeptide(L)'
;MSGRFFNQVAVVTGGSTGIGFAIAQALLAEGARRVYLTGRSAASLDNAVTTLGERAVAVVSDVSRQADLDALKTLVQQRDGQLDMVFANAGICEKNPVGETSEASYHAMFDINVKGVFFTVQTLLPLLKDGAAIVLTASICSSNGMEGLSLYNASKAAVRSFARTWANELKGRKIRSNVLSPGFTRTPLMDNGLKMDEAQIQALTEHVSAIVPLGYMASPDEIATSALFLASNDARYVNGVELMVDGGLSQI
;
A
#
# COMPACT_ATOMS: atom_id res chain seq x y z
N MET A 1 -6.78 8.78 -26.54
CA MET A 1 -6.28 9.71 -25.52
C MET A 1 -5.28 8.92 -24.67
N SER A 2 -4.11 9.48 -24.36
CA SER A 2 -3.16 8.84 -23.44
C SER A 2 -3.76 8.84 -22.03
N GLY A 3 -3.70 7.70 -21.29
CA GLY A 3 -4.18 7.61 -19.91
C GLY A 3 -3.39 8.52 -18.96
N ARG A 4 -3.91 8.73 -17.73
CA ARG A 4 -3.32 9.62 -16.70
C ARG A 4 -1.85 9.31 -16.37
N PHE A 5 -1.44 8.04 -16.53
CA PHE A 5 -0.10 7.55 -16.21
C PHE A 5 0.71 7.17 -17.45
N PHE A 6 0.35 7.73 -18.61
CA PHE A 6 1.04 7.42 -19.86
C PHE A 6 2.56 7.58 -19.74
N ASN A 7 3.29 6.54 -20.12
CA ASN A 7 4.75 6.44 -20.10
C ASN A 7 5.41 6.57 -18.72
N GLN A 8 4.66 6.42 -17.62
CA GLN A 8 5.18 6.49 -16.25
C GLN A 8 5.60 5.11 -15.73
N VAL A 9 6.50 5.11 -14.75
CA VAL A 9 7.06 3.92 -14.10
C VAL A 9 6.75 3.94 -12.61
N ALA A 10 6.22 2.83 -12.09
CA ALA A 10 5.82 2.68 -10.71
C ALA A 10 6.45 1.45 -10.04
N VAL A 11 6.64 1.53 -8.73
CA VAL A 11 6.86 0.38 -7.83
C VAL A 11 5.64 0.24 -6.91
N VAL A 12 5.12 -0.98 -6.79
CA VAL A 12 4.02 -1.32 -5.86
C VAL A 12 4.49 -2.47 -4.98
N THR A 13 4.74 -2.21 -3.69
CA THR A 13 5.06 -3.28 -2.75
C THR A 13 3.80 -4.01 -2.30
N GLY A 14 3.88 -5.34 -2.11
CA GLY A 14 2.70 -6.16 -1.89
C GLY A 14 1.75 -6.15 -3.10
N GLY A 15 2.31 -6.08 -4.31
CA GLY A 15 1.57 -5.92 -5.56
C GLY A 15 0.99 -7.21 -6.16
N SER A 16 1.19 -8.37 -5.52
CA SER A 16 0.73 -9.65 -6.07
C SER A 16 -0.74 -9.97 -5.80
N THR A 17 -1.37 -9.30 -4.83
CA THR A 17 -2.76 -9.57 -4.42
C THR A 17 -3.43 -8.31 -3.85
N GLY A 18 -4.75 -8.39 -3.66
CA GLY A 18 -5.53 -7.38 -2.95
C GLY A 18 -5.37 -5.96 -3.50
N ILE A 19 -5.25 -4.97 -2.62
CA ILE A 19 -5.17 -3.55 -2.99
C ILE A 19 -3.94 -3.26 -3.87
N GLY A 20 -2.78 -3.86 -3.57
CA GLY A 20 -1.57 -3.65 -4.37
C GLY A 20 -1.71 -4.16 -5.80
N PHE A 21 -2.35 -5.31 -6.00
CA PHE A 21 -2.65 -5.84 -7.33
C PHE A 21 -3.63 -4.93 -8.09
N ALA A 22 -4.70 -4.48 -7.44
CA ALA A 22 -5.67 -3.56 -8.04
C ALA A 22 -5.04 -2.22 -8.44
N ILE A 23 -4.12 -1.67 -7.61
CA ILE A 23 -3.33 -0.48 -7.97
C ILE A 23 -2.50 -0.72 -9.23
N ALA A 24 -1.78 -1.85 -9.29
CA ALA A 24 -0.94 -2.17 -10.45
C ALA A 24 -1.78 -2.34 -11.72
N GLN A 25 -2.91 -3.03 -11.64
CA GLN A 25 -3.86 -3.21 -12.73
C GLN A 25 -4.38 -1.88 -13.26
N ALA A 26 -4.83 -1.00 -12.35
CA ALA A 26 -5.37 0.30 -12.72
C ALA A 26 -4.29 1.22 -13.33
N LEU A 27 -3.05 1.22 -12.82
CA LEU A 27 -1.93 1.96 -13.42
C LEU A 27 -1.65 1.52 -14.85
N LEU A 28 -1.62 0.20 -15.10
CA LEU A 28 -1.39 -0.36 -16.43
C LEU A 28 -2.53 -0.06 -17.40
N ALA A 29 -3.78 -0.13 -16.93
CA ALA A 29 -4.96 0.25 -17.71
C ALA A 29 -4.94 1.73 -18.12
N GLU A 30 -4.38 2.60 -17.27
CA GLU A 30 -4.24 4.03 -17.52
C GLU A 30 -2.91 4.43 -18.16
N GLY A 31 -2.21 3.49 -18.78
CA GLY A 31 -1.09 3.76 -19.69
C GLY A 31 0.29 3.77 -19.03
N ALA A 32 0.44 3.30 -17.80
CA ALA A 32 1.77 3.15 -17.20
C ALA A 32 2.67 2.29 -18.09
N ARG A 33 3.90 2.76 -18.31
CA ARG A 33 4.89 2.08 -19.12
C ARG A 33 5.37 0.80 -18.47
N ARG A 34 5.55 0.83 -17.17
CA ARG A 34 6.00 -0.30 -16.37
C ARG A 34 5.56 -0.19 -14.91
N VAL A 35 5.15 -1.34 -14.34
CA VAL A 35 4.84 -1.46 -12.92
C VAL A 35 5.64 -2.64 -12.36
N TYR A 36 6.52 -2.35 -11.40
CA TYR A 36 7.24 -3.36 -10.63
C TYR A 36 6.38 -3.76 -9.45
N LEU A 37 6.02 -5.06 -9.39
CA LEU A 37 5.27 -5.64 -8.28
C LEU A 37 6.22 -6.41 -7.38
N THR A 38 6.24 -6.09 -6.10
CA THR A 38 7.03 -6.88 -5.16
C THR A 38 6.16 -7.72 -4.23
N GLY A 39 6.70 -8.83 -3.78
CA GLY A 39 6.08 -9.75 -2.84
C GLY A 39 7.00 -10.89 -2.48
N ARG A 40 6.67 -11.67 -1.45
CA ARG A 40 7.50 -12.79 -0.98
C ARG A 40 7.28 -14.08 -1.75
N SER A 41 6.09 -14.27 -2.33
CA SER A 41 5.72 -15.49 -3.05
C SER A 41 5.95 -15.32 -4.54
N ALA A 42 6.92 -16.06 -5.09
CA ALA A 42 7.17 -16.10 -6.53
C ALA A 42 5.91 -16.54 -7.30
N ALA A 43 5.25 -17.61 -6.85
CA ALA A 43 4.04 -18.11 -7.50
C ALA A 43 2.91 -17.08 -7.57
N SER A 44 2.68 -16.30 -6.49
CA SER A 44 1.66 -15.24 -6.49
C SER A 44 2.04 -14.09 -7.43
N LEU A 45 3.32 -13.75 -7.52
CA LEU A 45 3.83 -12.74 -8.43
C LEU A 45 3.73 -13.19 -9.90
N ASP A 46 4.08 -14.44 -10.19
CA ASP A 46 3.97 -15.01 -11.55
C ASP A 46 2.52 -15.01 -12.03
N ASN A 47 1.57 -15.39 -11.17
CA ASN A 47 0.15 -15.30 -11.49
C ASN A 47 -0.29 -13.85 -11.75
N ALA A 48 0.17 -12.91 -10.92
CA ALA A 48 -0.15 -11.50 -11.08
C ALA A 48 0.37 -10.95 -12.42
N VAL A 49 1.63 -11.19 -12.78
CA VAL A 49 2.19 -10.66 -14.03
C VAL A 49 1.62 -11.36 -15.27
N THR A 50 1.25 -12.64 -15.15
CA THR A 50 0.53 -13.34 -16.21
C THR A 50 -0.81 -12.66 -16.52
N THR A 51 -1.53 -12.23 -15.50
CA THR A 51 -2.80 -11.51 -15.64
C THR A 51 -2.62 -10.08 -16.16
N LEU A 52 -1.57 -9.37 -15.68
CA LEU A 52 -1.34 -7.96 -15.98
C LEU A 52 -0.58 -7.71 -17.28
N GLY A 53 0.09 -8.72 -17.83
CA GLY A 53 0.83 -8.66 -19.09
C GLY A 53 2.24 -8.07 -18.97
N GLU A 54 2.90 -7.92 -20.13
CA GLU A 54 4.35 -7.66 -20.26
C GLU A 54 4.86 -6.37 -19.61
N ARG A 55 3.99 -5.42 -19.33
CA ARG A 55 4.36 -4.17 -18.66
C ARG A 55 4.45 -4.30 -17.13
N ALA A 56 3.99 -5.42 -16.58
CA ALA A 56 4.15 -5.79 -15.19
C ALA A 56 5.45 -6.58 -15.00
N VAL A 57 6.20 -6.26 -13.95
CA VAL A 57 7.48 -6.94 -13.63
C VAL A 57 7.41 -7.51 -12.22
N ALA A 58 7.48 -8.83 -12.11
CA ALA A 58 7.56 -9.54 -10.84
C ALA A 58 8.95 -9.37 -10.20
N VAL A 59 9.00 -9.03 -8.92
CA VAL A 59 10.23 -8.95 -8.13
C VAL A 59 10.02 -9.63 -6.79
N VAL A 60 10.63 -10.78 -6.58
CA VAL A 60 10.60 -11.43 -5.26
C VAL A 60 11.41 -10.57 -4.29
N SER A 61 10.75 -10.02 -3.28
CA SER A 61 11.34 -9.10 -2.33
C SER A 61 10.55 -9.11 -1.02
N ASP A 62 11.24 -9.23 0.10
CA ASP A 62 10.72 -9.00 1.43
C ASP A 62 11.11 -7.59 1.88
N VAL A 63 10.13 -6.72 2.09
CA VAL A 63 10.36 -5.32 2.47
C VAL A 63 11.06 -5.16 3.83
N SER A 64 11.06 -6.19 4.67
CA SER A 64 11.79 -6.21 5.94
C SER A 64 13.30 -6.41 5.77
N ARG A 65 13.77 -6.81 4.56
CA ARG A 65 15.16 -7.14 4.24
C ARG A 65 15.77 -6.09 3.34
N GLN A 66 16.76 -5.35 3.85
CA GLN A 66 17.44 -4.28 3.09
C GLN A 66 18.04 -4.78 1.78
N ALA A 67 18.66 -5.97 1.79
CA ALA A 67 19.27 -6.55 0.59
C ALA A 67 18.26 -6.76 -0.57
N ASP A 68 17.00 -7.09 -0.25
CA ASP A 68 15.96 -7.28 -1.25
C ASP A 68 15.52 -5.93 -1.85
N LEU A 69 15.46 -4.88 -1.01
CA LEU A 69 15.19 -3.51 -1.45
C LEU A 69 16.32 -2.94 -2.33
N ASP A 70 17.57 -3.24 -1.98
CA ASP A 70 18.73 -2.84 -2.78
C ASP A 70 18.76 -3.54 -4.15
N ALA A 71 18.38 -4.82 -4.18
CA ALA A 71 18.22 -5.57 -5.43
C ALA A 71 17.09 -4.99 -6.30
N LEU A 72 15.95 -4.63 -5.70
CA LEU A 72 14.85 -3.95 -6.41
C LEU A 72 15.33 -2.61 -7.00
N LYS A 73 16.02 -1.78 -6.21
CA LYS A 73 16.59 -0.51 -6.68
C LYS A 73 17.51 -0.72 -7.88
N THR A 74 18.42 -1.69 -7.79
CA THR A 74 19.36 -2.01 -8.87
C THR A 74 18.64 -2.42 -10.14
N LEU A 75 17.62 -3.27 -10.04
CA LEU A 75 16.81 -3.70 -11.17
C LEU A 75 16.08 -2.52 -11.85
N VAL A 76 15.44 -1.66 -11.06
CA VAL A 76 14.74 -0.46 -11.57
C VAL A 76 15.73 0.48 -12.24
N GLN A 77 16.89 0.72 -11.62
CA GLN A 77 17.93 1.59 -12.16
C GLN A 77 18.46 1.11 -13.51
N GLN A 78 18.67 -0.20 -13.65
CA GLN A 78 19.17 -0.79 -14.89
C GLN A 78 18.14 -0.78 -16.03
N ARG A 79 16.85 -0.95 -15.70
CA ARG A 79 15.80 -1.08 -16.71
C ARG A 79 15.16 0.24 -17.14
N ASP A 80 14.95 1.14 -16.20
CA ASP A 80 14.18 2.38 -16.41
C ASP A 80 14.90 3.64 -15.95
N GLY A 81 15.91 3.51 -15.08
CA GLY A 81 16.73 4.61 -14.57
C GLY A 81 16.02 5.49 -13.54
N GLN A 82 14.73 5.70 -13.67
CA GLN A 82 13.93 6.61 -12.86
C GLN A 82 12.53 6.05 -12.55
N LEU A 83 11.93 6.59 -11.47
CA LEU A 83 10.56 6.30 -11.03
C LEU A 83 9.73 7.58 -11.00
N ASP A 84 8.47 7.46 -11.40
CA ASP A 84 7.46 8.51 -11.28
C ASP A 84 6.68 8.36 -9.97
N MET A 85 6.54 7.13 -9.46
CA MET A 85 5.79 6.90 -8.22
C MET A 85 6.21 5.62 -7.48
N VAL A 86 5.98 5.64 -6.16
CA VAL A 86 6.12 4.49 -5.26
C VAL A 86 4.86 4.34 -4.43
N PHE A 87 4.28 3.13 -4.45
CA PHE A 87 3.21 2.71 -3.56
C PHE A 87 3.79 1.74 -2.53
N ALA A 88 4.03 2.24 -1.32
CA ALA A 88 4.46 1.43 -0.19
C ALA A 88 3.21 0.81 0.46
N ASN A 89 2.75 -0.31 -0.13
CA ASN A 89 1.49 -0.95 0.21
C ASN A 89 1.68 -2.26 1.00
N ALA A 90 2.83 -2.91 0.93
CA ALA A 90 3.08 -4.15 1.66
C ALA A 90 2.81 -4.01 3.16
N GLY A 91 2.06 -4.95 3.73
CA GLY A 91 1.73 -4.97 5.14
C GLY A 91 1.13 -6.29 5.58
N ILE A 92 1.17 -6.53 6.87
CA ILE A 92 0.50 -7.66 7.55
C ILE A 92 -0.44 -7.13 8.63
N CYS A 93 -1.40 -7.96 9.00
CA CYS A 93 -2.30 -7.73 10.12
C CYS A 93 -2.50 -9.05 10.88
N GLU A 94 -2.31 -9.01 12.17
CA GLU A 94 -2.55 -10.13 13.08
C GLU A 94 -3.24 -9.62 14.33
N LYS A 95 -3.95 -10.48 15.04
CA LYS A 95 -4.50 -10.16 16.36
C LYS A 95 -3.35 -10.10 17.39
N ASN A 96 -3.27 -9.00 18.10
CA ASN A 96 -2.23 -8.74 19.10
C ASN A 96 -2.85 -8.10 20.36
N PRO A 97 -3.67 -8.81 21.14
CA PRO A 97 -4.27 -8.25 22.35
C PRO A 97 -3.18 -7.98 23.41
N VAL A 98 -3.38 -6.92 24.19
CA VAL A 98 -2.47 -6.58 25.28
C VAL A 98 -2.45 -7.71 26.30
N GLY A 99 -1.27 -8.13 26.73
CA GLY A 99 -1.05 -9.24 27.66
C GLY A 99 -0.77 -10.60 27.00
N GLU A 100 -1.07 -10.77 25.71
CA GLU A 100 -0.86 -12.02 24.97
C GLU A 100 0.11 -11.89 23.79
N THR A 101 0.54 -10.65 23.50
CA THR A 101 1.38 -10.35 22.34
C THR A 101 2.84 -10.74 22.59
N SER A 102 3.42 -11.55 21.72
CA SER A 102 4.82 -11.93 21.79
C SER A 102 5.76 -10.87 21.16
N GLU A 103 7.03 -10.87 21.59
CA GLU A 103 8.08 -10.06 20.97
C GLU A 103 8.28 -10.42 19.48
N ALA A 104 8.13 -11.69 19.12
CA ALA A 104 8.20 -12.12 17.72
C ALA A 104 7.08 -11.50 16.86
N SER A 105 5.85 -11.43 17.35
CA SER A 105 4.74 -10.73 16.69
C SER A 105 5.01 -9.22 16.57
N TYR A 106 5.61 -8.62 17.60
CA TYR A 106 6.01 -7.21 17.56
C TYR A 106 7.01 -6.96 16.42
N HIS A 107 8.10 -7.74 16.37
CA HIS A 107 9.11 -7.62 15.32
C HIS A 107 8.53 -7.85 13.93
N ALA A 108 7.76 -8.92 13.75
CA ALA A 108 7.14 -9.21 12.45
C ALA A 108 6.27 -8.04 11.95
N MET A 109 5.43 -7.48 12.84
CA MET A 109 4.53 -6.35 12.51
C MET A 109 5.31 -5.09 12.18
N PHE A 110 6.26 -4.68 13.02
CA PHE A 110 7.00 -3.43 12.84
C PHE A 110 8.05 -3.53 11.74
N ASP A 111 8.72 -4.68 11.57
CA ASP A 111 9.69 -4.87 10.49
C ASP A 111 9.05 -4.79 9.10
N ILE A 112 7.81 -5.27 8.95
CA ILE A 112 7.10 -5.18 7.67
C ILE A 112 6.37 -3.84 7.53
N ASN A 113 5.50 -3.48 8.49
CA ASN A 113 4.58 -2.35 8.34
C ASN A 113 5.24 -0.98 8.57
N VAL A 114 6.33 -0.89 9.31
CA VAL A 114 7.00 0.37 9.64
C VAL A 114 8.36 0.46 8.98
N LYS A 115 9.30 -0.41 9.37
CA LYS A 115 10.66 -0.45 8.79
C LYS A 115 10.61 -0.69 7.29
N GLY A 116 9.81 -1.64 6.82
CA GLY A 116 9.66 -1.95 5.40
C GLY A 116 9.15 -0.78 4.57
N VAL A 117 8.17 -0.02 5.09
CA VAL A 117 7.68 1.20 4.43
C VAL A 117 8.77 2.26 4.37
N PHE A 118 9.44 2.53 5.50
CA PHE A 118 10.49 3.53 5.59
C PHE A 118 11.63 3.23 4.61
N PHE A 119 12.20 2.03 4.67
CA PHE A 119 13.35 1.68 3.84
C PHE A 119 12.99 1.45 2.36
N THR A 120 11.76 1.06 2.04
CA THR A 120 11.28 1.07 0.65
C THR A 120 11.42 2.45 0.03
N VAL A 121 10.88 3.48 0.71
CA VAL A 121 10.96 4.85 0.22
C VAL A 121 12.39 5.36 0.22
N GLN A 122 13.14 5.19 1.32
CA GLN A 122 14.52 5.64 1.42
C GLN A 122 15.41 5.03 0.33
N THR A 123 15.29 3.74 0.07
CA THR A 123 16.11 3.03 -0.92
C THR A 123 15.79 3.48 -2.35
N LEU A 124 14.50 3.71 -2.66
CA LEU A 124 14.05 4.10 -3.98
C LEU A 124 14.10 5.62 -4.23
N LEU A 125 14.26 6.44 -3.18
CA LEU A 125 14.27 7.90 -3.26
C LEU A 125 15.26 8.48 -4.29
N PRO A 126 16.50 7.95 -4.45
CA PRO A 126 17.42 8.42 -5.48
C PRO A 126 16.92 8.25 -6.92
N LEU A 127 16.01 7.30 -7.16
CA LEU A 127 15.43 7.02 -8.47
C LEU A 127 14.15 7.82 -8.74
N LEU A 128 13.51 8.37 -7.72
CA LEU A 128 12.32 9.20 -7.90
C LEU A 128 12.67 10.49 -8.62
N LYS A 129 11.87 10.85 -9.62
CA LYS A 129 11.96 12.15 -10.32
C LYS A 129 11.53 13.28 -9.41
N ASP A 130 11.95 14.49 -9.72
CA ASP A 130 11.35 15.68 -9.11
C ASP A 130 9.86 15.76 -9.52
N GLY A 131 9.00 16.07 -8.55
CA GLY A 131 7.54 16.03 -8.73
C GLY A 131 6.91 14.66 -8.64
N ALA A 132 7.66 13.58 -8.35
CA ALA A 132 7.15 12.23 -8.16
C ALA A 132 6.13 12.14 -7.01
N ALA A 133 5.41 11.01 -6.95
CA ALA A 133 4.43 10.74 -5.91
C ALA A 133 4.81 9.52 -5.07
N ILE A 134 4.67 9.65 -3.76
CA ILE A 134 4.76 8.57 -2.78
C ILE A 134 3.37 8.39 -2.16
N VAL A 135 2.81 7.19 -2.28
CA VAL A 135 1.54 6.82 -1.66
C VAL A 135 1.80 5.69 -0.66
N LEU A 136 1.49 5.96 0.60
CA LEU A 136 1.68 5.02 1.70
C LEU A 136 0.34 4.41 2.09
N THR A 137 0.24 3.09 2.14
CA THR A 137 -1.00 2.42 2.59
C THR A 137 -1.00 2.26 4.11
N ALA A 138 -1.79 3.09 4.79
CA ALA A 138 -2.11 2.93 6.20
C ALA A 138 -3.42 2.13 6.39
N SER A 139 -4.34 2.62 7.18
CA SER A 139 -5.66 2.04 7.49
C SER A 139 -6.44 3.05 8.32
N ILE A 140 -7.76 2.93 8.41
CA ILE A 140 -8.57 3.61 9.44
C ILE A 140 -8.02 3.35 10.85
N CYS A 141 -7.33 2.24 11.05
CA CYS A 141 -6.64 1.90 12.30
C CYS A 141 -5.48 2.85 12.65
N SER A 142 -5.06 3.74 11.76
CA SER A 142 -4.08 4.79 12.04
C SER A 142 -4.57 5.81 13.08
N SER A 143 -5.88 5.97 13.19
CA SER A 143 -6.56 6.93 14.07
C SER A 143 -7.63 6.29 14.95
N ASN A 144 -8.12 5.09 14.63
CA ASN A 144 -9.14 4.38 15.40
C ASN A 144 -8.51 3.24 16.22
N GLY A 145 -8.90 3.13 17.48
CA GLY A 145 -8.45 2.05 18.38
C GLY A 145 -9.28 0.78 18.19
N MET A 146 -8.94 -0.07 17.22
CA MET A 146 -9.60 -1.36 17.05
C MET A 146 -9.08 -2.37 18.07
N GLU A 147 -10.00 -3.01 18.80
CA GLU A 147 -9.70 -4.02 19.80
C GLU A 147 -8.90 -5.21 19.21
N GLY A 148 -7.92 -5.69 19.96
CA GLY A 148 -7.07 -6.81 19.57
C GLY A 148 -6.05 -6.49 18.46
N LEU A 149 -5.90 -5.23 18.03
CA LEU A 149 -5.01 -4.83 16.95
C LEU A 149 -3.95 -3.80 17.40
N SER A 150 -3.46 -3.89 18.65
CA SER A 150 -2.57 -2.88 19.24
C SER A 150 -1.34 -2.58 18.37
N LEU A 151 -0.63 -3.61 17.90
CA LEU A 151 0.57 -3.42 17.07
C LEU A 151 0.22 -2.92 15.67
N TYR A 152 -0.87 -3.44 15.08
CA TYR A 152 -1.32 -3.00 13.76
C TYR A 152 -1.70 -1.53 13.77
N ASN A 153 -2.54 -1.09 14.72
CA ASN A 153 -2.95 0.30 14.88
C ASN A 153 -1.73 1.22 15.04
N ALA A 154 -0.80 0.87 15.93
CA ALA A 154 0.43 1.63 16.15
C ALA A 154 1.30 1.69 14.89
N SER A 155 1.44 0.57 14.16
CA SER A 155 2.21 0.53 12.92
C SER A 155 1.62 1.44 11.82
N LYS A 156 0.29 1.49 11.70
CA LYS A 156 -0.40 2.33 10.72
C LYS A 156 -0.38 3.83 11.11
N ALA A 157 -0.39 4.14 12.40
CA ALA A 157 -0.16 5.50 12.90
C ALA A 157 1.27 6.00 12.58
N ALA A 158 2.29 5.12 12.68
CA ALA A 158 3.66 5.45 12.28
C ALA A 158 3.75 5.77 10.78
N VAL A 159 3.11 4.98 9.91
CA VAL A 159 3.05 5.23 8.46
C VAL A 159 2.43 6.60 8.15
N ARG A 160 1.33 6.94 8.83
CA ARG A 160 0.71 8.26 8.72
C ARG A 160 1.68 9.39 9.07
N SER A 161 2.47 9.22 10.13
CA SER A 161 3.46 10.21 10.57
C SER A 161 4.54 10.42 9.51
N PHE A 162 5.04 9.36 8.86
CA PHE A 162 6.04 9.47 7.80
C PHE A 162 5.61 10.39 6.66
N ALA A 163 4.40 10.24 6.15
CA ALA A 163 3.94 11.06 5.03
C ALA A 163 3.98 12.56 5.34
N ARG A 164 3.62 12.96 6.54
CA ARG A 164 3.65 14.38 6.98
C ARG A 164 5.07 14.91 7.05
N THR A 165 5.98 14.11 7.60
CA THR A 165 7.41 14.46 7.68
C THR A 165 8.03 14.57 6.28
N TRP A 166 7.80 13.57 5.43
CA TRP A 166 8.36 13.53 4.08
C TRP A 166 7.79 14.60 3.14
N ALA A 167 6.53 14.99 3.33
CA ALA A 167 5.95 16.13 2.61
C ALA A 167 6.75 17.42 2.85
N ASN A 168 7.33 17.58 4.04
CA ASN A 168 8.19 18.73 4.37
C ASN A 168 9.65 18.50 3.93
N GLU A 169 10.22 17.34 4.19
CA GLU A 169 11.62 17.03 3.86
C GLU A 169 11.88 17.02 2.35
N LEU A 170 10.91 16.54 1.54
CA LEU A 170 11.05 16.36 0.10
C LEU A 170 10.56 17.58 -0.72
N LYS A 171 10.18 18.68 -0.07
CA LYS A 171 9.65 19.89 -0.74
C LYS A 171 10.60 20.47 -1.78
N GLY A 172 11.91 20.41 -1.56
CA GLY A 172 12.92 20.91 -2.48
C GLY A 172 12.91 20.19 -3.84
N ARG A 173 12.47 18.94 -3.86
CA ARG A 173 12.27 18.11 -5.05
C ARG A 173 10.82 18.09 -5.53
N LYS A 174 9.91 18.80 -4.87
CA LYS A 174 8.47 18.82 -5.16
C LYS A 174 7.84 17.41 -5.15
N ILE A 175 8.44 16.45 -4.45
CA ILE A 175 7.90 15.10 -4.30
C ILE A 175 6.76 15.16 -3.29
N ARG A 176 5.60 14.61 -3.67
CA ARG A 176 4.43 14.53 -2.81
C ARG A 176 4.40 13.21 -2.05
N SER A 177 4.08 13.26 -0.76
CA SER A 177 3.92 12.07 0.08
C SER A 177 2.57 12.12 0.77
N ASN A 178 1.71 11.16 0.45
CA ASN A 178 0.35 11.07 0.98
C ASN A 178 0.05 9.67 1.50
N VAL A 179 -0.96 9.58 2.36
CA VAL A 179 -1.44 8.32 2.94
C VAL A 179 -2.81 7.98 2.39
N LEU A 180 -2.95 6.74 1.98
CA LEU A 180 -4.22 6.08 1.70
C LEU A 180 -4.59 5.23 2.92
N SER A 181 -5.74 5.50 3.52
CA SER A 181 -6.24 4.77 4.70
C SER A 181 -7.55 4.05 4.38
N PRO A 182 -7.47 2.80 3.88
CA PRO A 182 -8.66 2.00 3.61
C PRO A 182 -9.45 1.68 4.87
N GLY A 183 -10.78 1.61 4.73
CA GLY A 183 -11.67 0.94 5.66
C GLY A 183 -11.70 -0.58 5.46
N PHE A 184 -12.81 -1.18 5.84
CA PHE A 184 -13.02 -2.61 5.60
C PHE A 184 -13.03 -2.91 4.09
N THR A 185 -12.04 -3.70 3.66
CA THR A 185 -11.83 -4.04 2.24
C THR A 185 -11.64 -5.54 2.11
N ARG A 186 -12.40 -6.22 1.23
CA ARG A 186 -12.28 -7.66 1.03
C ARG A 186 -10.97 -8.00 0.31
N THR A 187 -10.00 -8.47 1.07
CA THR A 187 -8.67 -8.83 0.56
C THR A 187 -8.20 -10.15 1.18
N PRO A 188 -7.21 -10.84 0.58
CA PRO A 188 -6.59 -12.03 1.17
C PRO A 188 -5.95 -11.81 2.55
N LEU A 189 -5.83 -10.58 3.02
CA LEU A 189 -5.36 -10.27 4.37
C LEU A 189 -6.35 -10.80 5.43
N MET A 190 -7.64 -10.85 5.14
CA MET A 190 -8.65 -11.41 6.04
C MET A 190 -8.45 -12.90 6.24
N ASP A 191 -8.22 -13.64 5.15
CA ASP A 191 -8.03 -15.08 5.17
C ASP A 191 -6.67 -15.46 5.78
N ASN A 192 -5.60 -14.84 5.29
CA ASN A 192 -4.22 -15.22 5.59
C ASN A 192 -3.64 -14.52 6.83
N GLY A 193 -3.99 -13.26 7.06
CA GLY A 193 -3.49 -12.44 8.16
C GLY A 193 -4.32 -12.59 9.43
N LEU A 194 -5.62 -12.30 9.32
CA LEU A 194 -6.57 -12.42 10.44
C LEU A 194 -7.06 -13.86 10.65
N LYS A 195 -6.72 -14.78 9.74
CA LYS A 195 -7.09 -16.22 9.78
C LYS A 195 -8.60 -16.43 9.93
N MET A 196 -9.38 -15.60 9.26
CA MET A 196 -10.84 -15.68 9.27
C MET A 196 -11.30 -16.78 8.31
N ASP A 197 -12.22 -17.59 8.77
CA ASP A 197 -12.97 -18.52 7.92
C ASP A 197 -14.13 -17.82 7.19
N GLU A 198 -14.79 -18.52 6.28
CA GLU A 198 -15.85 -17.95 5.44
C GLU A 198 -17.06 -17.46 6.26
N ALA A 199 -17.42 -18.17 7.34
CA ALA A 199 -18.51 -17.77 8.23
C ALA A 199 -18.17 -16.47 8.98
N GLN A 200 -16.93 -16.35 9.45
CA GLN A 200 -16.44 -15.12 10.11
C GLN A 200 -16.39 -13.94 9.14
N ILE A 201 -15.98 -14.15 7.89
CA ILE A 201 -15.96 -13.12 6.85
C ILE A 201 -17.39 -12.69 6.52
N GLN A 202 -18.33 -13.63 6.42
CA GLN A 202 -19.75 -13.31 6.18
C GLN A 202 -20.32 -12.49 7.34
N ALA A 203 -20.10 -12.90 8.57
CA ALA A 203 -20.55 -12.15 9.76
C ALA A 203 -19.93 -10.75 9.83
N LEU A 204 -18.64 -10.63 9.47
CA LEU A 204 -17.98 -9.31 9.37
C LEU A 204 -18.62 -8.47 8.27
N THR A 205 -18.93 -9.05 7.12
CA THR A 205 -19.57 -8.33 6.00
C THR A 205 -20.94 -7.77 6.39
N GLU A 206 -21.74 -8.56 7.09
CA GLU A 206 -23.05 -8.14 7.61
C GLU A 206 -22.89 -7.01 8.65
N HIS A 207 -21.94 -7.17 9.58
CA HIS A 207 -21.61 -6.13 10.55
C HIS A 207 -21.17 -4.82 9.88
N VAL A 208 -20.25 -4.91 8.92
CA VAL A 208 -19.76 -3.75 8.15
C VAL A 208 -20.88 -3.05 7.42
N SER A 209 -21.81 -3.82 6.81
CA SER A 209 -22.98 -3.25 6.12
C SER A 209 -23.91 -2.47 7.05
N ALA A 210 -23.91 -2.79 8.34
CA ALA A 210 -24.73 -2.10 9.34
C ALA A 210 -24.06 -0.82 9.88
N ILE A 211 -22.72 -0.76 9.95
CA ILE A 211 -22.00 0.34 10.59
C ILE A 211 -21.36 1.33 9.61
N VAL A 212 -21.08 0.92 8.38
CA VAL A 212 -20.48 1.79 7.36
C VAL A 212 -21.60 2.59 6.68
N PRO A 213 -21.51 3.93 6.60
CA PRO A 213 -22.55 4.75 6.00
C PRO A 213 -22.93 4.37 4.55
N LEU A 214 -21.97 3.94 3.73
CA LEU A 214 -22.25 3.43 2.38
C LEU A 214 -22.87 2.02 2.37
N GLY A 215 -22.91 1.30 3.49
CA GLY A 215 -23.65 0.05 3.65
C GLY A 215 -22.96 -1.19 3.07
N TYR A 216 -21.66 -1.16 2.75
CA TYR A 216 -20.95 -2.32 2.21
C TYR A 216 -19.45 -2.30 2.50
N MET A 217 -18.80 -3.45 2.35
CA MET A 217 -17.35 -3.62 2.43
C MET A 217 -16.73 -3.32 1.05
N ALA A 218 -15.73 -2.43 1.00
CA ALA A 218 -15.11 -2.01 -0.25
C ALA A 218 -14.40 -3.16 -0.99
N SER A 219 -14.35 -3.07 -2.31
CA SER A 219 -13.46 -3.86 -3.16
C SER A 219 -12.06 -3.24 -3.23
N PRO A 220 -11.01 -4.02 -3.55
CA PRO A 220 -9.68 -3.49 -3.83
C PRO A 220 -9.64 -2.43 -4.94
N ASP A 221 -10.51 -2.53 -5.94
CA ASP A 221 -10.56 -1.59 -7.08
C ASP A 221 -11.04 -0.20 -6.67
N GLU A 222 -12.00 -0.12 -5.73
CA GLU A 222 -12.46 1.15 -5.18
C GLU A 222 -11.34 1.86 -4.42
N ILE A 223 -10.55 1.11 -3.66
CA ILE A 223 -9.37 1.63 -2.95
C ILE A 223 -8.28 2.07 -3.95
N ALA A 224 -8.03 1.27 -4.99
CA ALA A 224 -7.04 1.57 -6.02
C ALA A 224 -7.35 2.89 -6.75
N THR A 225 -8.62 3.18 -7.01
CA THR A 225 -9.05 4.45 -7.64
C THR A 225 -8.57 5.66 -6.85
N SER A 226 -8.70 5.62 -5.53
CA SER A 226 -8.24 6.69 -4.63
C SER A 226 -6.71 6.75 -4.54
N ALA A 227 -6.03 5.59 -4.59
CA ALA A 227 -4.57 5.53 -4.65
C ALA A 227 -4.04 6.22 -5.92
N LEU A 228 -4.67 5.95 -7.06
CA LEU A 228 -4.32 6.56 -8.34
C LEU A 228 -4.58 8.08 -8.33
N PHE A 229 -5.67 8.55 -7.73
CA PHE A 229 -5.89 9.99 -7.53
C PHE A 229 -4.70 10.62 -6.81
N LEU A 230 -4.31 10.09 -5.65
CA LEU A 230 -3.19 10.61 -4.85
C LEU A 230 -1.86 10.61 -5.62
N ALA A 231 -1.63 9.65 -6.52
CA ALA A 231 -0.43 9.57 -7.33
C ALA A 231 -0.46 10.49 -8.56
N SER A 232 -1.64 10.84 -9.08
CA SER A 232 -1.83 11.57 -10.32
C SER A 232 -1.57 13.07 -10.20
N ASN A 233 -1.55 13.75 -11.35
CA ASN A 233 -1.52 15.21 -11.44
C ASN A 233 -2.80 15.88 -10.94
N ASP A 234 -3.92 15.14 -10.82
CA ASP A 234 -5.17 15.68 -10.25
C ASP A 234 -4.96 16.05 -8.78
N ALA A 235 -4.05 15.36 -8.09
CA ALA A 235 -3.66 15.64 -6.71
C ALA A 235 -2.40 16.52 -6.58
N ARG A 236 -2.03 17.32 -7.60
CA ARG A 236 -0.78 18.11 -7.62
C ARG A 236 -0.64 19.11 -6.45
N TYR A 237 -1.73 19.48 -5.81
CA TYR A 237 -1.73 20.37 -4.62
C TYR A 237 -2.12 19.64 -3.33
N VAL A 238 -2.14 18.29 -3.36
CA VAL A 238 -2.42 17.43 -2.21
C VAL A 238 -1.11 16.82 -1.72
N ASN A 239 -0.67 17.19 -0.51
CA ASN A 239 0.59 16.73 0.06
C ASN A 239 0.50 16.61 1.59
N GLY A 240 1.02 15.53 2.17
CA GLY A 240 1.00 15.24 3.60
C GLY A 240 -0.37 14.85 4.16
N VAL A 241 -1.35 14.58 3.29
CA VAL A 241 -2.72 14.23 3.70
C VAL A 241 -2.82 12.73 4.01
N GLU A 242 -3.74 12.41 4.91
CA GLU A 242 -4.31 11.08 5.04
C GLU A 242 -5.72 11.08 4.43
N LEU A 243 -5.90 10.31 3.37
CA LEU A 243 -7.19 10.13 2.71
C LEU A 243 -7.85 8.86 3.24
N MET A 244 -8.91 9.03 4.04
CA MET A 244 -9.76 7.92 4.46
C MET A 244 -10.62 7.47 3.29
N VAL A 245 -10.59 6.16 2.98
CA VAL A 245 -11.38 5.52 1.94
C VAL A 245 -12.12 4.36 2.59
N ASP A 246 -13.17 4.69 3.33
CA ASP A 246 -13.79 3.82 4.34
C ASP A 246 -15.31 3.85 4.34
N GLY A 247 -15.91 4.39 3.29
CA GLY A 247 -17.36 4.51 3.18
C GLY A 247 -18.01 5.46 4.19
N GLY A 248 -17.21 6.34 4.81
CA GLY A 248 -17.64 7.31 5.81
C GLY A 248 -17.54 6.84 7.25
N LEU A 249 -17.04 5.63 7.51
CA LEU A 249 -17.00 5.03 8.85
C LEU A 249 -16.26 5.89 9.89
N SER A 250 -15.15 6.51 9.50
CA SER A 250 -14.34 7.35 10.42
C SER A 250 -14.85 8.79 10.55
N GLN A 251 -15.99 9.12 9.95
CA GLN A 251 -16.57 10.48 9.97
C GLN A 251 -17.77 10.61 10.90
N ILE A 252 -18.25 9.50 11.49
CA ILE A 252 -19.41 9.44 12.41
C ILE A 252 -19.01 8.89 13.78
#